data_cd64e9440a7cc2332875395e018bd197
#
_entry.id   cd64e9440a7cc2332875395e018bd197
#
_cell.length_a   1.000
_cell.length_b   1.000
_cell.length_c   1.000
_cell.angle_alpha   90.00
_cell.angle_beta   90.00
_cell.angle_gamma   90.00
#
_symmetry.space_group_name_H-M   'P 1'
#
loop_
_entity.id
_entity.type
_entity.pdbx_description
1 polymer ?
#
loop_
_entity_poly.entity_id
_entity_poly.type
_entity_poly.pdbx_seq_one_letter_code
_entity_poly.pdbx_strand_id
1 'polypeptide(L)'
;MLDIGEIGKFIVKRETDISYTLSPDDIDLTNYVFLHFNQATRKLNIGEKIEAFLYYDQKKRLCATMEKPLITTKQSGFVEVVNICDGGVFVNIGIAKDILLSNDYLPNNKLAWPQLSEKLPCILKAKKDQLVAKIINKEDLKNLKIEPLSIGTKVVATVCRLLSDGIGLYTNDFQYIYVHKSMMRKKYHLGEIVEVTIININKEGNANGSFIQQKEFARLDDSKLILNYLKTMGGIVHLGNASSPEEIKKFFPMSKSAFKRAVGALYKDKIIVVDDLSLIHISEPTRLRRI
;
A
#
# COMPACT_ATOMS: atom_id res chain seq x y z
N MET A 1 -25.10 14.74 -19.58
CA MET A 1 -24.78 15.06 -18.18
C MET A 1 -23.28 15.31 -18.11
N LEU A 2 -22.84 16.36 -17.41
CA LEU A 2 -21.41 16.68 -17.27
C LEU A 2 -20.77 15.68 -16.29
N ASP A 3 -19.78 14.92 -16.76
CA ASP A 3 -19.06 13.91 -15.96
C ASP A 3 -17.93 14.60 -15.16
N ILE A 4 -18.24 15.02 -13.93
CA ILE A 4 -17.28 15.70 -13.06
C ILE A 4 -16.20 14.71 -12.62
N GLY A 5 -14.94 15.16 -12.70
CA GLY A 5 -13.77 14.31 -12.44
C GLY A 5 -13.31 13.51 -13.67
N GLU A 6 -13.83 13.87 -14.87
CA GLU A 6 -13.47 13.29 -16.16
C GLU A 6 -13.05 14.37 -17.16
N ILE A 7 -12.31 13.94 -18.19
CA ILE A 7 -11.99 14.78 -19.35
C ILE A 7 -13.16 14.70 -20.32
N GLY A 8 -13.78 15.85 -20.61
CA GLY A 8 -14.86 15.99 -21.58
C GLY A 8 -14.45 16.81 -22.79
N LYS A 9 -15.28 16.75 -23.85
CA LYS A 9 -15.14 17.60 -25.05
C LYS A 9 -16.07 18.80 -24.92
N PHE A 10 -15.54 19.97 -25.18
CA PHE A 10 -16.24 21.25 -25.03
C PHE A 10 -16.00 22.15 -26.23
N ILE A 11 -16.92 23.10 -26.41
CA ILE A 11 -16.83 24.16 -27.40
C ILE A 11 -16.70 25.50 -26.67
N VAL A 12 -15.75 26.31 -27.06
CA VAL A 12 -15.57 27.68 -26.55
C VAL A 12 -16.70 28.57 -27.09
N LYS A 13 -17.60 29.01 -26.23
CA LYS A 13 -18.75 29.83 -26.62
C LYS A 13 -18.51 31.33 -26.49
N ARG A 14 -17.75 31.74 -25.48
CA ARG A 14 -17.51 33.14 -25.18
C ARG A 14 -16.20 33.34 -24.47
N GLU A 15 -15.55 34.46 -24.72
CA GLU A 15 -14.41 34.96 -23.97
C GLU A 15 -14.90 36.11 -23.06
N THR A 16 -14.44 36.15 -21.81
CA THR A 16 -14.65 37.20 -20.82
C THR A 16 -13.32 37.82 -20.45
N ASP A 17 -13.27 38.78 -19.54
CA ASP A 17 -12.02 39.43 -19.10
C ASP A 17 -11.04 38.47 -18.41
N ILE A 18 -11.51 37.35 -17.84
CA ILE A 18 -10.71 36.42 -17.02
C ILE A 18 -10.83 34.96 -17.40
N SER A 19 -11.77 34.59 -18.27
CA SER A 19 -12.07 33.17 -18.57
C SER A 19 -12.74 32.98 -19.91
N TYR A 20 -12.69 31.72 -20.38
CA TYR A 20 -13.57 31.21 -21.43
C TYR A 20 -14.81 30.57 -20.80
N THR A 21 -15.93 30.69 -21.51
CA THR A 21 -17.16 29.94 -21.21
C THR A 21 -17.24 28.78 -22.18
N LEU A 22 -17.31 27.56 -21.64
CA LEU A 22 -17.36 26.31 -22.37
C LEU A 22 -18.77 25.71 -22.34
N SER A 23 -19.18 25.03 -23.41
CA SER A 23 -20.40 24.23 -23.48
C SER A 23 -20.07 22.82 -23.99
N PRO A 24 -20.75 21.76 -23.50
CA PRO A 24 -20.50 20.39 -23.96
C PRO A 24 -20.93 20.16 -25.41
N ASP A 25 -21.89 20.93 -25.91
CA ASP A 25 -22.36 20.88 -27.32
C ASP A 25 -22.83 22.25 -27.82
N ASP A 26 -23.22 22.32 -29.11
CA ASP A 26 -23.65 23.56 -29.75
C ASP A 26 -25.08 24.00 -29.35
N ILE A 27 -25.86 23.13 -28.76
CA ILE A 27 -27.31 23.29 -28.58
C ILE A 27 -27.68 23.71 -27.16
N ASP A 28 -26.92 23.24 -26.13
CA ASP A 28 -27.26 23.50 -24.73
C ASP A 28 -26.66 24.82 -24.25
N LEU A 29 -27.53 25.80 -24.09
CA LEU A 29 -27.19 27.14 -23.55
C LEU A 29 -27.27 27.22 -22.03
N THR A 30 -27.60 26.14 -21.33
CA THR A 30 -27.86 26.14 -19.87
C THR A 30 -26.69 25.58 -19.05
N ASN A 31 -25.85 24.72 -19.62
CA ASN A 31 -24.76 24.05 -18.94
C ASN A 31 -23.39 24.65 -19.28
N TYR A 32 -23.13 25.87 -18.82
CA TYR A 32 -21.83 26.49 -19.01
C TYR A 32 -20.83 26.08 -17.93
N VAL A 33 -19.57 25.87 -18.37
CA VAL A 33 -18.43 25.64 -17.50
C VAL A 33 -17.40 26.73 -17.71
N PHE A 34 -16.80 27.24 -16.64
CA PHE A 34 -15.78 28.27 -16.71
C PHE A 34 -14.39 27.65 -16.80
N LEU A 35 -13.61 28.07 -17.80
CA LEU A 35 -12.19 27.79 -17.94
C LEU A 35 -11.44 29.12 -17.74
N HIS A 36 -10.85 29.29 -16.55
CA HIS A 36 -10.03 30.47 -16.26
C HIS A 36 -8.80 30.49 -17.18
N PHE A 37 -8.33 31.69 -17.61
CA PHE A 37 -7.17 31.76 -18.50
C PHE A 37 -5.94 31.05 -17.97
N ASN A 38 -5.69 31.06 -16.66
CA ASN A 38 -4.60 30.33 -16.01
C ASN A 38 -4.71 28.81 -16.11
N GLN A 39 -5.90 28.30 -16.46
CA GLN A 39 -6.20 26.86 -16.60
C GLN A 39 -6.25 26.44 -18.07
N ALA A 40 -6.10 27.39 -18.97
CA ALA A 40 -5.94 27.14 -20.41
C ALA A 40 -4.43 27.05 -20.74
N THR A 41 -4.03 25.99 -21.39
CA THR A 41 -2.63 25.77 -21.80
C THR A 41 -2.18 26.65 -22.98
N ARG A 42 -3.12 27.31 -23.64
CA ARG A 42 -2.93 28.21 -24.78
C ARG A 42 -4.12 29.15 -24.96
N LYS A 43 -3.98 30.16 -25.79
CA LYS A 43 -5.10 31.00 -26.22
C LYS A 43 -6.09 30.19 -27.06
N LEU A 44 -7.37 30.38 -26.85
CA LEU A 44 -8.47 29.70 -27.53
C LEU A 44 -9.29 30.68 -28.36
N ASN A 45 -9.90 30.17 -29.43
CA ASN A 45 -10.81 30.93 -30.28
C ASN A 45 -12.28 30.53 -29.99
N ILE A 46 -13.20 31.46 -30.16
CA ILE A 46 -14.65 31.18 -30.06
C ILE A 46 -15.01 30.15 -31.16
N GLY A 47 -15.80 29.15 -30.80
CA GLY A 47 -16.19 28.04 -31.69
C GLY A 47 -15.19 26.86 -31.68
N GLU A 48 -14.02 27.01 -31.04
CA GLU A 48 -13.02 25.98 -31.00
C GLU A 48 -13.46 24.81 -30.11
N LYS A 49 -13.17 23.55 -30.57
CA LYS A 49 -13.39 22.32 -29.76
C LYS A 49 -12.13 21.97 -28.98
N ILE A 50 -12.30 21.79 -27.69
CA ILE A 50 -11.21 21.46 -26.78
C ILE A 50 -11.56 20.27 -25.88
N GLU A 51 -10.56 19.64 -25.33
CA GLU A 51 -10.72 18.69 -24.20
C GLU A 51 -10.34 19.40 -22.91
N ALA A 52 -11.16 19.23 -21.87
CA ALA A 52 -10.91 19.83 -20.57
C ALA A 52 -11.40 18.90 -19.44
N PHE A 53 -10.68 18.91 -18.33
CA PHE A 53 -11.05 18.18 -17.13
C PHE A 53 -11.98 19.02 -16.27
N LEU A 54 -13.05 18.41 -15.75
CA LEU A 54 -14.04 19.08 -14.92
C LEU A 54 -13.81 18.85 -13.44
N TYR A 55 -13.81 19.94 -12.66
CA TYR A 55 -13.66 19.90 -11.23
C TYR A 55 -14.43 21.04 -10.53
N TYR A 56 -14.53 20.99 -9.21
CA TYR A 56 -15.05 22.10 -8.41
C TYR A 56 -13.90 22.95 -7.86
N ASP A 57 -14.00 24.28 -7.98
CA ASP A 57 -13.06 25.22 -7.35
C ASP A 57 -13.24 25.28 -5.81
N GLN A 58 -12.48 26.15 -5.14
CA GLN A 58 -12.57 26.35 -3.70
C GLN A 58 -13.94 26.91 -3.25
N LYS A 59 -14.64 27.61 -4.14
CA LYS A 59 -15.99 28.16 -3.91
C LYS A 59 -17.11 27.21 -4.34
N LYS A 60 -16.77 25.94 -4.62
CA LYS A 60 -17.69 24.89 -5.10
C LYS A 60 -18.37 25.21 -6.44
N ARG A 61 -17.76 26.02 -7.28
CA ARG A 61 -18.24 26.30 -8.63
C ARG A 61 -17.64 25.30 -9.59
N LEU A 62 -18.42 24.88 -10.58
CA LEU A 62 -17.96 23.98 -11.62
C LEU A 62 -17.01 24.72 -12.57
N CYS A 63 -15.80 24.23 -12.67
CA CYS A 63 -14.71 24.78 -13.48
C CYS A 63 -14.09 23.70 -14.36
N ALA A 64 -13.39 24.15 -15.39
CA ALA A 64 -12.59 23.29 -16.27
C ALA A 64 -11.11 23.66 -16.19
N THR A 65 -10.26 22.71 -16.53
CA THR A 65 -8.83 22.94 -16.79
C THR A 65 -8.40 22.12 -18.01
N MET A 66 -7.48 22.67 -18.79
CA MET A 66 -6.81 21.95 -19.89
C MET A 66 -5.56 21.18 -19.41
N GLU A 67 -5.20 21.32 -18.14
CA GLU A 67 -4.18 20.46 -17.53
C GLU A 67 -4.68 19.03 -17.48
N LYS A 68 -3.78 18.07 -17.74
CA LYS A 68 -4.13 16.63 -17.73
C LYS A 68 -3.96 16.08 -16.32
N PRO A 69 -5.03 15.62 -15.68
CA PRO A 69 -4.92 15.00 -14.36
C PRO A 69 -4.22 13.65 -14.44
N LEU A 70 -3.51 13.29 -13.36
CA LEU A 70 -2.88 11.97 -13.18
C LEU A 70 -3.92 10.88 -12.90
N ILE A 71 -5.06 11.26 -12.33
CA ILE A 71 -6.17 10.37 -11.98
C ILE A 71 -7.51 11.02 -12.33
N THR A 72 -8.51 10.20 -12.66
CA THR A 72 -9.88 10.62 -12.89
C THR A 72 -10.84 9.76 -12.08
N THR A 73 -12.15 9.86 -12.29
CA THR A 73 -13.12 8.95 -11.67
C THR A 73 -13.11 7.55 -12.31
N LYS A 74 -12.48 7.40 -13.48
CA LYS A 74 -12.36 6.14 -14.23
C LYS A 74 -10.92 5.63 -14.37
N GLN A 75 -9.94 6.51 -14.14
CA GLN A 75 -8.52 6.19 -14.27
C GLN A 75 -7.80 6.33 -12.94
N SER A 76 -7.18 5.25 -12.49
CA SER A 76 -6.31 5.20 -11.31
C SER A 76 -4.88 5.61 -11.65
N GLY A 77 -4.16 6.18 -10.68
CA GLY A 77 -2.77 6.58 -10.81
C GLY A 77 -2.10 6.79 -9.47
N PHE A 78 -0.78 6.94 -9.46
CA PHE A 78 -0.03 7.34 -8.27
C PHE A 78 0.01 8.86 -8.17
N VAL A 79 -0.40 9.38 -7.00
CA VAL A 79 -0.46 10.81 -6.70
C VAL A 79 0.36 11.13 -5.46
N GLU A 80 1.02 12.28 -5.48
CA GLU A 80 1.92 12.72 -4.41
C GLU A 80 1.16 13.44 -3.30
N VAL A 81 1.52 13.16 -2.06
CA VAL A 81 1.02 13.87 -0.87
C VAL A 81 1.76 15.19 -0.74
N VAL A 82 1.01 16.30 -0.79
CA VAL A 82 1.58 17.67 -0.77
C VAL A 82 1.24 18.43 0.50
N ASN A 83 0.23 17.99 1.28
CA ASN A 83 -0.11 18.60 2.57
C ASN A 83 -0.82 17.59 3.47
N ILE A 84 -0.68 17.76 4.78
CA ILE A 84 -1.31 16.93 5.82
C ILE A 84 -2.08 17.84 6.77
N CYS A 85 -3.34 17.52 7.03
CA CYS A 85 -4.20 18.24 7.95
C CYS A 85 -5.06 17.28 8.80
N ASP A 86 -5.84 17.79 9.74
CA ASP A 86 -6.70 16.95 10.59
C ASP A 86 -7.77 16.20 9.80
N GLY A 87 -8.24 16.76 8.69
CA GLY A 87 -9.25 16.16 7.83
C GLY A 87 -8.73 15.07 6.89
N GLY A 88 -7.42 14.88 6.79
CA GLY A 88 -6.78 13.92 5.90
C GLY A 88 -5.49 14.45 5.27
N VAL A 89 -5.19 14.00 4.07
CA VAL A 89 -4.03 14.47 3.31
C VAL A 89 -4.46 15.04 1.96
N PHE A 90 -3.79 16.09 1.49
CA PHE A 90 -3.98 16.61 0.15
C PHE A 90 -3.00 15.97 -0.81
N VAL A 91 -3.50 15.58 -1.97
CA VAL A 91 -2.73 14.95 -3.02
C VAL A 91 -2.75 15.81 -4.29
N ASN A 92 -1.59 15.93 -4.93
CA ASN A 92 -1.46 16.59 -6.21
C ASN A 92 -1.85 15.63 -7.33
N ILE A 93 -2.88 15.96 -8.07
CA ILE A 93 -3.37 15.14 -9.19
C ILE A 93 -2.92 15.70 -10.56
N GLY A 94 -1.98 16.64 -10.60
CA GLY A 94 -1.47 17.23 -11.84
C GLY A 94 -2.29 18.40 -12.38
N ILE A 95 -3.18 18.99 -11.56
CA ILE A 95 -3.90 20.23 -11.86
C ILE A 95 -3.61 21.27 -10.76
N ALA A 96 -3.98 22.51 -10.97
CA ALA A 96 -3.73 23.61 -10.01
C ALA A 96 -4.42 23.44 -8.64
N LYS A 97 -5.36 22.50 -8.51
CA LYS A 97 -6.07 22.24 -7.26
C LYS A 97 -5.67 20.87 -6.68
N ASP A 98 -5.13 20.88 -5.47
CA ASP A 98 -4.93 19.67 -4.70
C ASP A 98 -6.24 19.07 -4.21
N ILE A 99 -6.33 17.75 -4.18
CA ILE A 99 -7.56 17.03 -3.84
C ILE A 99 -7.39 16.34 -2.48
N LEU A 100 -8.42 16.44 -1.65
CA LEU A 100 -8.44 15.82 -0.33
C LEU A 100 -8.63 14.30 -0.43
N LEU A 101 -7.73 13.53 0.16
CA LEU A 101 -7.92 12.16 0.59
C LEU A 101 -8.35 12.21 2.06
N SER A 102 -9.65 11.98 2.30
CA SER A 102 -10.28 12.11 3.63
C SER A 102 -9.66 11.13 4.64
N ASN A 103 -9.61 11.53 5.91
CA ASN A 103 -9.24 10.68 7.04
C ASN A 103 -10.13 9.43 7.17
N ASP A 104 -11.35 9.40 6.58
CA ASP A 104 -12.19 8.20 6.49
C ASP A 104 -11.50 7.03 5.76
N TYR A 105 -10.54 7.32 4.90
CA TYR A 105 -9.74 6.34 4.15
C TYR A 105 -8.35 6.10 4.74
N LEU A 106 -8.03 6.77 5.84
CA LEU A 106 -6.73 6.70 6.51
C LEU A 106 -6.84 5.96 7.85
N PRO A 107 -5.75 5.41 8.37
CA PRO A 107 -5.74 4.79 9.69
C PRO A 107 -6.06 5.81 10.81
N ASN A 108 -6.67 5.36 11.91
CA ASN A 108 -6.92 6.21 13.08
C ASN A 108 -5.61 6.76 13.70
N ASN A 109 -4.53 6.00 13.61
CA ASN A 109 -3.21 6.42 14.08
C ASN A 109 -2.53 7.29 13.01
N LYS A 110 -2.36 8.58 13.27
CA LYS A 110 -1.70 9.52 12.36
C LYS A 110 -0.23 9.17 12.05
N LEU A 111 0.47 8.44 12.93
CA LEU A 111 1.83 7.95 12.66
C LEU A 111 1.88 6.92 11.52
N ALA A 112 0.74 6.37 11.16
CA ALA A 112 0.60 5.43 10.05
C ALA A 112 0.08 6.09 8.76
N TRP A 113 -0.09 7.41 8.76
CA TRP A 113 -0.45 8.19 7.58
C TRP A 113 0.74 8.35 6.64
N PRO A 114 0.50 8.61 5.36
CA PRO A 114 1.57 8.91 4.41
C PRO A 114 2.27 10.23 4.79
N GLN A 115 3.54 10.32 4.48
CA GLN A 115 4.35 11.51 4.70
C GLN A 115 4.31 12.42 3.47
N LEU A 116 4.81 13.66 3.62
CA LEU A 116 4.95 14.59 2.49
C LEU A 116 5.86 13.98 1.42
N SER A 117 5.53 14.22 0.16
CA SER A 117 6.20 13.72 -1.04
C SER A 117 6.09 12.21 -1.27
N GLU A 118 5.43 11.46 -0.39
CA GLU A 118 5.11 10.06 -0.66
C GLU A 118 3.96 9.93 -1.65
N LYS A 119 3.94 8.82 -2.39
CA LYS A 119 2.94 8.57 -3.42
C LYS A 119 1.98 7.47 -3.00
N LEU A 120 0.71 7.68 -3.29
CA LEU A 120 -0.36 6.70 -3.06
C LEU A 120 -1.10 6.41 -4.37
N PRO A 121 -1.46 5.15 -4.64
CA PRO A 121 -2.32 4.81 -5.75
C PRO A 121 -3.76 5.20 -5.42
N CYS A 122 -4.29 6.17 -6.16
CA CYS A 122 -5.60 6.75 -5.91
C CYS A 122 -6.46 6.76 -7.19
N ILE A 123 -7.75 6.93 -6.97
CA ILE A 123 -8.76 7.23 -7.95
C ILE A 123 -9.63 8.37 -7.42
N LEU A 124 -10.24 9.17 -8.29
CA LEU A 124 -11.19 10.20 -7.86
C LEU A 124 -12.58 9.63 -7.62
N LYS A 125 -13.29 10.24 -6.68
CA LYS A 125 -14.70 10.03 -6.44
C LYS A 125 -15.41 11.38 -6.43
N ALA A 126 -16.41 11.52 -7.31
CA ALA A 126 -17.28 12.69 -7.29
C ALA A 126 -18.26 12.58 -6.12
N LYS A 127 -18.30 13.60 -5.29
CA LYS A 127 -19.35 13.86 -4.30
C LYS A 127 -20.17 15.08 -4.77
N LYS A 128 -21.28 15.39 -4.09
CA LYS A 128 -22.27 16.39 -4.53
C LYS A 128 -21.67 17.70 -5.09
N ASP A 129 -20.64 18.24 -4.45
CA ASP A 129 -20.04 19.55 -4.77
C ASP A 129 -18.51 19.53 -4.61
N GLN A 130 -17.88 18.36 -4.69
CA GLN A 130 -16.44 18.24 -4.59
C GLN A 130 -15.93 16.92 -5.18
N LEU A 131 -14.67 16.93 -5.58
CA LEU A 131 -13.91 15.71 -5.85
C LEU A 131 -13.13 15.34 -4.59
N VAL A 132 -13.06 14.05 -4.28
CA VAL A 132 -12.21 13.50 -3.23
C VAL A 132 -11.34 12.39 -3.82
N ALA A 133 -10.12 12.28 -3.33
CA ALA A 133 -9.29 11.14 -3.65
C ALA A 133 -9.64 9.96 -2.73
N LYS A 134 -9.46 8.76 -3.24
CA LYS A 134 -9.64 7.49 -2.52
C LYS A 134 -8.48 6.58 -2.88
N ILE A 135 -7.89 5.89 -1.90
CA ILE A 135 -6.93 4.83 -2.19
C ILE A 135 -7.66 3.71 -2.95
N ILE A 136 -7.05 3.23 -4.02
CA ILE A 136 -7.66 2.22 -4.89
C ILE A 136 -7.92 0.91 -4.16
N ASN A 137 -8.88 0.17 -4.66
CA ASN A 137 -9.12 -1.23 -4.34
C ASN A 137 -9.10 -2.07 -5.63
N LYS A 138 -9.25 -3.38 -5.51
CA LYS A 138 -9.25 -4.28 -6.68
C LYS A 138 -10.38 -3.99 -7.66
N GLU A 139 -11.50 -3.47 -7.19
CA GLU A 139 -12.65 -3.14 -8.03
C GLU A 139 -12.36 -1.96 -8.95
N ASP A 140 -11.57 -1.00 -8.46
CA ASP A 140 -11.17 0.18 -9.22
C ASP A 140 -10.21 -0.18 -10.38
N LEU A 141 -9.65 -1.39 -10.37
CA LEU A 141 -8.66 -1.90 -11.35
C LEU A 141 -9.22 -2.94 -12.32
N LYS A 142 -10.51 -3.27 -12.26
CA LYS A 142 -11.12 -4.35 -13.08
C LYS A 142 -10.92 -4.21 -14.58
N ASN A 143 -10.78 -2.99 -15.07
CA ASN A 143 -10.60 -2.69 -16.50
C ASN A 143 -9.12 -2.61 -16.93
N LEU A 144 -8.19 -2.77 -15.99
CA LEU A 144 -6.76 -2.78 -16.30
C LEU A 144 -6.27 -4.20 -16.52
N LYS A 145 -5.52 -4.39 -17.61
CA LYS A 145 -4.78 -5.63 -17.83
C LYS A 145 -3.51 -5.59 -16.99
N ILE A 146 -3.49 -6.34 -15.89
CA ILE A 146 -2.37 -6.40 -14.96
C ILE A 146 -1.63 -7.71 -15.20
N GLU A 147 -0.35 -7.62 -15.53
CA GLU A 147 0.50 -8.79 -15.71
C GLU A 147 0.78 -9.47 -14.34
N PRO A 148 0.74 -10.81 -14.26
CA PRO A 148 0.95 -11.51 -13.00
C PRO A 148 2.42 -11.45 -12.56
N LEU A 149 2.62 -11.40 -11.25
CA LEU A 149 3.95 -11.53 -10.65
C LEU A 149 4.43 -12.97 -10.69
N SER A 150 5.76 -13.17 -10.59
CA SER A 150 6.38 -14.49 -10.50
C SER A 150 6.92 -14.77 -9.10
N ILE A 151 6.78 -16.01 -8.63
CA ILE A 151 7.32 -16.45 -7.34
C ILE A 151 8.85 -16.36 -7.34
N GLY A 152 9.42 -15.89 -6.25
CA GLY A 152 10.86 -15.70 -6.06
C GLY A 152 11.37 -14.34 -6.55
N THR A 153 10.58 -13.55 -7.27
CA THR A 153 11.00 -12.22 -7.71
C THR A 153 10.95 -11.21 -6.56
N LYS A 154 11.86 -10.24 -6.61
CA LYS A 154 11.85 -9.05 -5.76
C LYS A 154 11.28 -7.89 -6.55
N VAL A 155 10.33 -7.21 -5.96
CA VAL A 155 9.65 -6.06 -6.56
C VAL A 155 9.59 -4.89 -5.59
N VAL A 156 9.59 -3.69 -6.13
CA VAL A 156 9.36 -2.47 -5.38
C VAL A 156 7.86 -2.17 -5.37
N ALA A 157 7.31 -1.90 -4.21
CA ALA A 157 5.89 -1.63 -4.05
C ALA A 157 5.64 -0.60 -2.95
N THR A 158 4.49 0.06 -3.01
CA THR A 158 4.05 1.07 -2.05
C THR A 158 3.04 0.46 -1.07
N VAL A 159 3.18 0.77 0.20
CA VAL A 159 2.22 0.37 1.25
C VAL A 159 0.94 1.17 1.09
N CYS A 160 -0.19 0.50 0.83
CA CYS A 160 -1.47 1.14 0.52
C CYS A 160 -2.59 0.77 1.46
N ARG A 161 -2.42 -0.32 2.23
CA ARG A 161 -3.38 -0.77 3.22
C ARG A 161 -2.68 -1.30 4.46
N LEU A 162 -3.21 -0.95 5.61
CA LEU A 162 -2.81 -1.52 6.91
C LEU A 162 -3.99 -2.34 7.44
N LEU A 163 -3.76 -3.64 7.62
CA LEU A 163 -4.74 -4.61 8.07
C LEU A 163 -4.34 -5.14 9.45
N SER A 164 -5.27 -5.76 10.17
CA SER A 164 -5.01 -6.35 11.49
C SER A 164 -3.98 -7.48 11.46
N ASP A 165 -3.90 -8.19 10.34
CA ASP A 165 -3.07 -9.37 10.12
C ASP A 165 -1.93 -9.16 9.13
N GLY A 166 -1.77 -7.94 8.56
CA GLY A 166 -0.71 -7.64 7.61
C GLY A 166 -0.86 -6.31 6.90
N ILE A 167 -0.22 -6.19 5.75
CA ILE A 167 -0.29 -5.00 4.90
C ILE A 167 -0.56 -5.37 3.44
N GLY A 168 -1.23 -4.46 2.74
CA GLY A 168 -1.44 -4.52 1.29
C GLY A 168 -0.56 -3.51 0.57
N LEU A 169 0.09 -3.95 -0.48
CA LEU A 169 1.00 -3.19 -1.30
C LEU A 169 0.49 -3.14 -2.75
N TYR A 170 0.85 -2.08 -3.48
CA TYR A 170 0.74 -2.03 -4.93
C TYR A 170 2.09 -1.69 -5.56
N THR A 171 2.46 -2.40 -6.63
CA THR A 171 3.55 -1.98 -7.52
C THR A 171 3.10 -0.80 -8.39
N ASN A 172 4.04 -0.17 -9.10
CA ASN A 172 3.69 0.90 -10.05
C ASN A 172 2.76 0.42 -11.19
N ASP A 173 2.78 -0.87 -11.51
CA ASP A 173 1.90 -1.52 -12.50
C ASP A 173 0.59 -2.04 -11.88
N PHE A 174 0.24 -1.57 -10.69
CA PHE A 174 -0.97 -1.94 -9.93
C PHE A 174 -1.11 -3.42 -9.56
N GLN A 175 -0.03 -4.18 -9.54
CA GLN A 175 -0.02 -5.55 -9.02
C GLN A 175 -0.18 -5.52 -7.51
N TYR A 176 -1.18 -6.21 -6.98
CA TYR A 176 -1.45 -6.26 -5.55
C TYR A 176 -0.65 -7.36 -4.87
N ILE A 177 -0.01 -7.01 -3.74
CA ILE A 177 0.78 -7.92 -2.93
C ILE A 177 0.30 -7.82 -1.48
N TYR A 178 0.00 -8.96 -0.87
CA TYR A 178 -0.29 -9.04 0.55
C TYR A 178 0.92 -9.55 1.33
N VAL A 179 1.25 -8.90 2.44
CA VAL A 179 2.31 -9.34 3.35
C VAL A 179 1.71 -9.54 4.74
N HIS A 180 1.69 -10.80 5.20
CA HIS A 180 1.21 -11.14 6.53
C HIS A 180 2.17 -10.60 7.61
N LYS A 181 1.64 -10.26 8.79
CA LYS A 181 2.43 -9.67 9.91
C LYS A 181 3.63 -10.51 10.33
N SER A 182 3.57 -11.84 10.22
CA SER A 182 4.71 -12.73 10.51
C SER A 182 5.86 -12.61 9.52
N MET A 183 5.62 -12.02 8.35
CA MET A 183 6.60 -11.78 7.29
C MET A 183 7.13 -10.34 7.29
N MET A 184 6.74 -9.54 8.29
CA MET A 184 7.15 -8.14 8.44
C MET A 184 8.30 -8.03 9.44
N ARG A 185 9.19 -7.04 9.24
CA ARG A 185 10.32 -6.76 10.14
C ARG A 185 10.04 -5.62 11.13
N LYS A 186 9.12 -4.72 10.76
CA LYS A 186 8.75 -3.51 11.53
C LYS A 186 7.29 -3.14 11.30
N LYS A 187 6.84 -2.08 11.91
CA LYS A 187 5.59 -1.42 11.53
C LYS A 187 5.84 -0.54 10.31
N TYR A 188 4.88 -0.49 9.42
CA TYR A 188 4.90 0.30 8.20
C TYR A 188 3.79 1.35 8.23
N HIS A 189 3.95 2.41 7.44
CA HIS A 189 2.93 3.44 7.24
C HIS A 189 2.46 3.47 5.78
N LEU A 190 1.36 4.14 5.49
CA LEU A 190 0.86 4.32 4.13
C LEU A 190 1.85 5.18 3.32
N GLY A 191 2.02 4.88 2.04
CA GLY A 191 2.94 5.61 1.16
C GLY A 191 4.38 5.12 1.21
N GLU A 192 4.77 4.32 2.22
CA GLU A 192 6.13 3.82 2.34
C GLU A 192 6.47 2.90 1.16
N ILE A 193 7.61 3.18 0.50
CA ILE A 193 8.13 2.35 -0.60
C ILE A 193 9.01 1.26 -0.02
N VAL A 194 8.76 0.02 -0.41
CA VAL A 194 9.43 -1.17 0.12
C VAL A 194 9.81 -2.16 -0.98
N GLU A 195 10.92 -2.87 -0.81
CA GLU A 195 11.26 -4.04 -1.62
C GLU A 195 10.68 -5.28 -0.95
N VAL A 196 9.92 -6.07 -1.69
CA VAL A 196 9.24 -7.27 -1.21
C VAL A 196 9.55 -8.46 -2.12
N THR A 197 9.79 -9.64 -1.54
CA THR A 197 9.98 -10.89 -2.28
C THR A 197 8.65 -11.63 -2.40
N ILE A 198 8.26 -12.04 -3.59
CA ILE A 198 7.04 -12.82 -3.83
C ILE A 198 7.30 -14.26 -3.41
N ILE A 199 6.53 -14.77 -2.45
CA ILE A 199 6.71 -16.12 -1.90
C ILE A 199 5.65 -17.11 -2.36
N ASN A 200 4.47 -16.61 -2.74
CA ASN A 200 3.37 -17.44 -3.20
C ASN A 200 2.37 -16.61 -4.02
N ILE A 201 1.62 -17.28 -4.90
CA ILE A 201 0.48 -16.70 -5.62
C ILE A 201 -0.73 -17.60 -5.32
N ASN A 202 -1.80 -17.01 -4.82
CA ASN A 202 -3.00 -17.76 -4.48
C ASN A 202 -3.80 -18.13 -5.74
N LYS A 203 -4.86 -18.96 -5.58
CA LYS A 203 -5.71 -19.44 -6.68
C LYS A 203 -6.43 -18.30 -7.44
N GLU A 204 -6.57 -17.15 -6.81
CA GLU A 204 -7.19 -15.95 -7.39
C GLU A 204 -6.18 -15.05 -8.10
N GLY A 205 -4.91 -15.46 -8.21
CA GLY A 205 -3.83 -14.68 -8.83
C GLY A 205 -3.24 -13.58 -7.93
N ASN A 206 -3.60 -13.52 -6.64
CA ASN A 206 -3.03 -12.54 -5.74
C ASN A 206 -1.68 -13.00 -5.21
N ALA A 207 -0.68 -12.11 -5.23
CA ALA A 207 0.65 -12.39 -4.73
C ALA A 207 0.71 -12.23 -3.20
N ASN A 208 1.40 -13.17 -2.53
CA ASN A 208 1.83 -13.04 -1.16
C ASN A 208 3.33 -12.73 -1.12
N GLY A 209 3.69 -11.71 -0.35
CA GLY A 209 5.07 -11.24 -0.22
C GLY A 209 5.68 -11.49 1.15
N SER A 210 7.00 -11.36 1.23
CA SER A 210 7.77 -11.43 2.46
C SER A 210 8.89 -10.41 2.46
N PHE A 211 9.12 -9.75 3.60
CA PHE A 211 10.31 -8.94 3.86
C PHE A 211 11.43 -9.74 4.51
N ILE A 212 11.14 -10.99 4.88
CA ILE A 212 12.09 -11.91 5.51
C ILE A 212 12.66 -12.82 4.42
N GLN A 213 13.98 -12.93 4.33
CA GLN A 213 14.61 -13.83 3.35
C GLN A 213 14.24 -15.29 3.65
N GLN A 214 14.11 -16.12 2.61
CA GLN A 214 13.76 -17.54 2.76
C GLN A 214 14.65 -18.29 3.78
N LYS A 215 15.96 -17.97 3.82
CA LYS A 215 16.89 -18.56 4.80
C LYS A 215 16.57 -18.14 6.24
N GLU A 216 16.13 -16.90 6.47
CA GLU A 216 15.72 -16.42 7.80
C GLU A 216 14.36 -17.00 8.19
N PHE A 217 13.46 -17.17 7.21
CA PHE A 217 12.14 -17.75 7.43
C PHE A 217 12.24 -19.23 7.86
N ALA A 218 13.01 -20.03 7.13
CA ALA A 218 13.29 -21.43 7.51
C ALA A 218 13.89 -21.51 8.93
N ARG A 219 14.78 -20.58 9.30
CA ARG A 219 15.36 -20.51 10.65
C ARG A 219 14.33 -20.19 11.72
N LEU A 220 13.36 -19.30 11.45
CA LEU A 220 12.30 -18.97 12.40
C LEU A 220 11.32 -20.12 12.61
N ASP A 221 10.97 -20.85 11.57
CA ASP A 221 10.12 -22.03 11.67
C ASP A 221 10.82 -23.18 12.37
N ASP A 222 12.07 -23.44 12.04
CA ASP A 222 12.92 -24.43 12.73
C ASP A 222 13.04 -24.09 14.24
N SER A 223 13.22 -22.80 14.58
CA SER A 223 13.29 -22.34 15.96
C SER A 223 11.96 -22.53 16.72
N LYS A 224 10.82 -22.26 16.08
CA LYS A 224 9.50 -22.51 16.66
C LYS A 224 9.23 -23.99 16.91
N LEU A 225 9.62 -24.85 15.94
CA LEU A 225 9.49 -26.30 16.10
C LEU A 225 10.29 -26.79 17.31
N ILE A 226 11.55 -26.37 17.45
CA ILE A 226 12.41 -26.74 18.59
C ILE A 226 11.79 -26.22 19.90
N LEU A 227 11.33 -24.97 19.96
CA LEU A 227 10.77 -24.38 21.16
C LEU A 227 9.47 -25.07 21.60
N ASN A 228 8.57 -25.37 20.65
CA ASN A 228 7.34 -26.09 20.95
C ASN A 228 7.63 -27.48 21.48
N TYR A 229 8.58 -28.19 20.87
CA TYR A 229 8.99 -29.51 21.34
C TYR A 229 9.60 -29.45 22.74
N LEU A 230 10.49 -28.48 23.04
CA LEU A 230 11.02 -28.24 24.37
C LEU A 230 9.90 -28.05 25.41
N LYS A 231 8.89 -27.24 25.09
CA LYS A 231 7.74 -26.99 25.98
C LYS A 231 6.93 -28.27 26.25
N THR A 232 6.71 -29.11 25.23
CA THR A 232 5.97 -30.37 25.40
C THR A 232 6.75 -31.40 26.19
N MET A 233 8.09 -31.36 26.16
CA MET A 233 8.98 -32.27 26.89
C MET A 233 9.38 -31.76 28.30
N GLY A 234 8.64 -30.79 28.85
CA GLY A 234 8.93 -30.29 30.18
C GLY A 234 10.14 -29.36 30.28
N GLY A 235 10.57 -28.80 29.15
CA GLY A 235 11.63 -27.79 29.06
C GLY A 235 13.05 -28.31 28.85
N ILE A 236 13.26 -29.61 28.82
CA ILE A 236 14.60 -30.23 28.64
C ILE A 236 14.53 -31.25 27.51
N VAL A 237 15.49 -31.16 26.60
CA VAL A 237 15.66 -32.14 25.51
C VAL A 237 17.12 -32.53 25.40
N HIS A 238 17.41 -33.83 25.40
CA HIS A 238 18.77 -34.40 25.29
C HIS A 238 19.24 -34.40 23.84
N LEU A 239 19.33 -33.25 23.25
CA LEU A 239 19.89 -32.97 21.92
C LEU A 239 20.70 -31.68 22.02
N GLY A 240 21.96 -31.72 21.62
CA GLY A 240 22.85 -30.56 21.69
C GLY A 240 23.69 -30.41 20.43
N ASN A 241 24.72 -29.60 20.49
CA ASN A 241 25.62 -29.34 19.36
C ASN A 241 26.41 -30.60 18.92
N ALA A 242 26.61 -31.57 19.82
CA ALA A 242 27.30 -32.82 19.58
C ALA A 242 26.41 -33.87 18.91
N SER A 243 25.08 -33.75 18.98
CA SER A 243 24.12 -34.76 18.44
C SER A 243 24.34 -35.06 16.96
N SER A 244 24.21 -36.32 16.61
CA SER A 244 24.36 -36.78 15.22
C SER A 244 23.22 -36.33 14.31
N PRO A 245 23.42 -36.25 12.98
CA PRO A 245 22.31 -35.92 12.05
C PRO A 245 21.13 -36.90 12.15
N GLU A 246 21.40 -38.16 12.49
CA GLU A 246 20.38 -39.21 12.61
C GLU A 246 19.55 -39.04 13.88
N GLU A 247 20.18 -38.68 14.99
CA GLU A 247 19.50 -38.35 16.23
C GLU A 247 18.56 -37.12 16.07
N ILE A 248 19.06 -36.05 15.43
CA ILE A 248 18.27 -34.83 15.18
C ILE A 248 17.06 -35.17 14.30
N LYS A 249 17.24 -35.96 13.23
CA LYS A 249 16.15 -36.35 12.32
C LYS A 249 15.04 -37.17 12.96
N LYS A 250 15.34 -37.91 14.05
CA LYS A 250 14.33 -38.65 14.81
C LYS A 250 13.29 -37.74 15.46
N PHE A 251 13.67 -36.53 15.83
CA PHE A 251 12.83 -35.59 16.58
C PHE A 251 12.37 -34.38 15.72
N PHE A 252 13.20 -33.98 14.75
CA PHE A 252 12.95 -32.80 13.94
C PHE A 252 13.18 -33.10 12.45
N PRO A 253 12.25 -32.70 11.55
CA PRO A 253 12.37 -32.87 10.11
C PRO A 253 13.36 -31.85 9.49
N MET A 254 14.58 -31.76 10.05
CA MET A 254 15.57 -30.77 9.61
C MET A 254 16.99 -31.35 9.56
N SER A 255 17.88 -30.66 8.81
CA SER A 255 19.30 -31.04 8.76
C SER A 255 20.06 -30.58 10.03
N LYS A 256 21.18 -31.19 10.36
CA LYS A 256 22.05 -30.78 11.48
C LYS A 256 22.48 -29.31 11.37
N SER A 257 22.73 -28.80 10.15
CA SER A 257 23.07 -27.38 9.94
C SER A 257 21.88 -26.45 10.19
N ALA A 258 20.66 -26.86 9.86
CA ALA A 258 19.44 -26.11 10.16
C ALA A 258 19.16 -26.09 11.66
N PHE A 259 19.27 -27.25 12.32
CA PHE A 259 19.15 -27.38 13.77
C PHE A 259 20.13 -26.46 14.52
N LYS A 260 21.44 -26.50 14.17
CA LYS A 260 22.45 -25.63 14.80
C LYS A 260 22.13 -24.13 14.61
N ARG A 261 21.64 -23.73 13.42
CA ARG A 261 21.24 -22.32 13.18
C ARG A 261 20.03 -21.91 14.03
N ALA A 262 19.03 -22.77 14.14
CA ALA A 262 17.83 -22.51 14.92
C ALA A 262 18.13 -22.44 16.44
N VAL A 263 18.89 -23.39 16.94
CA VAL A 263 19.39 -23.41 18.33
C VAL A 263 20.23 -22.18 18.63
N GLY A 264 21.15 -21.80 17.75
CA GLY A 264 21.97 -20.60 17.92
C GLY A 264 21.15 -19.31 17.96
N ALA A 265 20.03 -19.23 17.22
CA ALA A 265 19.10 -18.12 17.29
C ALA A 265 18.38 -18.07 18.64
N LEU A 266 17.79 -19.17 19.10
CA LEU A 266 17.11 -19.26 20.39
C LEU A 266 18.04 -18.95 21.57
N TYR A 267 19.29 -19.39 21.49
CA TYR A 267 20.32 -19.10 22.49
C TYR A 267 20.68 -17.60 22.53
N LYS A 268 20.88 -16.98 21.34
CA LYS A 268 21.16 -15.55 21.21
C LYS A 268 20.04 -14.69 21.78
N ASP A 269 18.78 -15.12 21.56
CA ASP A 269 17.59 -14.46 22.07
C ASP A 269 17.31 -14.77 23.57
N LYS A 270 18.23 -15.53 24.22
CA LYS A 270 18.15 -15.95 25.63
C LYS A 270 16.87 -16.73 25.98
N ILE A 271 16.30 -17.44 25.00
CA ILE A 271 15.09 -18.26 25.17
C ILE A 271 15.46 -19.66 25.68
N ILE A 272 16.65 -20.16 25.32
CA ILE A 272 17.20 -21.46 25.77
C ILE A 272 18.62 -21.34 26.27
N VAL A 273 19.02 -22.28 27.11
CA VAL A 273 20.42 -22.57 27.44
C VAL A 273 20.82 -23.81 26.64
N VAL A 274 22.04 -23.83 26.15
CA VAL A 274 22.60 -24.92 25.35
C VAL A 274 23.80 -25.50 26.08
N ASP A 275 23.75 -26.80 26.34
CA ASP A 275 24.89 -27.61 26.75
C ASP A 275 25.30 -28.52 25.59
N ASP A 276 26.47 -29.15 25.62
CA ASP A 276 26.94 -30.03 24.56
C ASP A 276 25.98 -31.18 24.26
N LEU A 277 25.23 -31.62 25.27
CA LEU A 277 24.32 -32.77 25.22
C LEU A 277 22.84 -32.43 25.38
N SER A 278 22.49 -31.18 25.72
CA SER A 278 21.09 -30.83 26.00
C SER A 278 20.71 -29.38 25.64
N LEU A 279 19.43 -29.20 25.36
CA LEU A 279 18.77 -27.91 25.26
C LEU A 279 17.82 -27.74 26.44
N ILE A 280 17.87 -26.58 27.11
CA ILE A 280 17.02 -26.27 28.26
C ILE A 280 16.26 -24.97 27.95
N HIS A 281 14.93 -25.02 28.03
CA HIS A 281 14.08 -23.82 27.89
C HIS A 281 14.14 -22.98 29.15
N ILE A 282 14.50 -21.72 29.03
CA ILE A 282 14.42 -20.75 30.12
C ILE A 282 12.96 -20.22 30.15
N SER A 283 12.14 -20.74 31.06
CA SER A 283 10.87 -20.09 31.41
C SER A 283 11.18 -18.77 32.14
N GLU A 284 10.43 -17.71 31.84
CA GLU A 284 10.56 -16.45 32.58
C GLU A 284 10.49 -16.70 34.08
N PRO A 285 11.36 -16.07 34.91
CA PRO A 285 11.28 -16.22 36.34
C PRO A 285 9.92 -15.70 36.79
N THR A 286 9.11 -16.58 37.36
CA THR A 286 7.86 -16.24 38.05
C THR A 286 8.18 -15.12 39.01
N ARG A 287 7.64 -13.92 38.81
CA ARG A 287 7.72 -12.82 39.78
C ARG A 287 7.15 -13.36 41.09
N LEU A 288 8.03 -13.75 42.00
CA LEU A 288 7.67 -13.98 43.39
C LEU A 288 7.04 -12.67 43.91
N ARG A 289 5.71 -12.69 44.08
CA ARG A 289 5.02 -11.68 44.90
C ARG A 289 5.70 -11.69 46.25
N ARG A 290 6.42 -10.62 46.58
CA ARG A 290 6.78 -10.36 47.99
C ARG A 290 5.47 -10.17 48.75
N ILE A 291 5.26 -11.05 49.72
CA ILE A 291 4.27 -10.91 50.78
C ILE A 291 4.71 -9.75 51.67
#